data_fa33434f2765e0572e1c39973cb741bf
#
_entry.id   fa33434f2765e0572e1c39973cb741bf
#
_cell.length_a   1.000
_cell.length_b   1.000
_cell.length_c   1.000
_cell.angle_alpha   90.00
_cell.angle_beta   90.00
_cell.angle_gamma   90.00
#
_symmetry.space_group_name_H-M   'P 1'
#
loop_
_entity.id
_entity.type
_entity.pdbx_description
1 polymer ?
#
loop_
_entity_poly.entity_id
_entity_poly.type
_entity_poly.pdbx_seq_one_letter_code
_entity_poly.pdbx_strand_id
1 'polypeptide(L)'
;RAMTTQHAMLRGALALGLFALVTAGSVALTRAVTAERIAEHQLAYQHRQLQEVLPASLASVPLQAVLESAFSLPNPLPLGHRTPQEGWRVQQGSEAATILPVVTRQGYNGDIHLLVAINQSGQLTGVRVTHHQETPGLGDDIERSRSAWITSFNGLSLESLPPSGWAVSKEGGEFDRFT
;
A
#
# COMPACT_ATOMS: atom_id res chain seq x y z
N ARG A 1 -10.96 60.63 -18.32
CA ARG A 1 -11.25 59.71 -17.15
C ARG A 1 -11.19 58.22 -17.54
N ALA A 2 -11.55 57.80 -18.78
CA ALA A 2 -11.48 56.42 -19.22
C ALA A 2 -10.05 55.86 -19.33
N MET A 3 -9.06 56.65 -19.74
CA MET A 3 -7.66 56.23 -19.81
C MET A 3 -7.02 55.88 -18.46
N THR A 4 -7.43 56.57 -17.36
CA THR A 4 -6.91 56.31 -16.04
C THR A 4 -7.43 54.98 -15.42
N THR A 5 -8.69 54.60 -15.73
CA THR A 5 -9.29 53.31 -15.29
C THR A 5 -8.64 52.15 -16.03
N GLN A 6 -8.38 52.24 -17.33
CA GLN A 6 -7.71 51.19 -18.07
C GLN A 6 -6.29 50.89 -17.55
N HIS A 7 -5.51 51.95 -17.25
CA HIS A 7 -4.17 51.77 -16.69
C HIS A 7 -4.21 51.15 -15.27
N ALA A 8 -5.21 51.48 -14.46
CA ALA A 8 -5.38 50.88 -13.14
C ALA A 8 -5.76 49.40 -13.24
N MET A 9 -6.66 49.06 -14.15
CA MET A 9 -7.05 47.65 -14.44
C MET A 9 -5.86 46.82 -14.96
N LEU A 10 -5.07 47.40 -15.89
CA LEU A 10 -3.86 46.73 -16.43
C LEU A 10 -2.81 46.47 -15.34
N ARG A 11 -2.56 47.45 -14.48
CA ARG A 11 -1.63 47.30 -13.34
C ARG A 11 -2.13 46.22 -12.36
N GLY A 12 -3.42 46.18 -12.04
CA GLY A 12 -4.02 45.15 -11.20
C GLY A 12 -3.89 43.76 -11.81
N ALA A 13 -4.20 43.62 -13.12
CA ALA A 13 -4.07 42.37 -13.85
C ALA A 13 -2.62 41.89 -13.91
N LEU A 14 -1.66 42.78 -14.16
CA LEU A 14 -0.23 42.44 -14.15
C LEU A 14 0.25 41.99 -12.76
N ALA A 15 -0.15 42.69 -11.70
CA ALA A 15 0.22 42.31 -10.35
C ALA A 15 -0.35 40.93 -9.96
N LEU A 16 -1.62 40.70 -10.30
CA LEU A 16 -2.27 39.40 -10.04
C LEU A 16 -1.63 38.27 -10.87
N GLY A 17 -1.34 38.53 -12.14
CA GLY A 17 -0.65 37.61 -13.04
C GLY A 17 0.76 37.27 -12.56
N LEU A 18 1.53 38.27 -12.09
CA LEU A 18 2.85 38.05 -11.52
C LEU A 18 2.77 37.21 -10.24
N PHE A 19 1.82 37.52 -9.35
CA PHE A 19 1.62 36.75 -8.13
C PHE A 19 1.25 35.29 -8.43
N ALA A 20 0.32 35.05 -9.37
CA ALA A 20 -0.06 33.72 -9.81
C ALA A 20 1.12 32.95 -10.43
N LEU A 21 1.97 33.64 -11.21
CA LEU A 21 3.16 33.05 -11.83
C LEU A 21 4.21 32.64 -10.77
N VAL A 22 4.44 33.49 -9.77
CA VAL A 22 5.38 33.19 -8.67
C VAL A 22 4.87 32.04 -7.82
N THR A 23 3.60 32.03 -7.45
CA THR A 23 3.02 30.97 -6.61
C THR A 23 2.94 29.64 -7.37
N ALA A 24 2.38 29.62 -8.58
CA ALA A 24 2.30 28.39 -9.38
C ALA A 24 3.69 27.90 -9.80
N GLY A 25 4.60 28.81 -10.15
CA GLY A 25 5.99 28.50 -10.49
C GLY A 25 6.77 27.89 -9.34
N SER A 26 6.63 28.42 -8.11
CA SER A 26 7.29 27.87 -6.94
C SER A 26 6.78 26.44 -6.61
N VAL A 27 5.48 26.20 -6.69
CA VAL A 27 4.89 24.88 -6.50
C VAL A 27 5.36 23.91 -7.59
N ALA A 28 5.35 24.32 -8.85
CA ALA A 28 5.81 23.50 -9.95
C ALA A 28 7.30 23.13 -9.83
N LEU A 29 8.13 24.10 -9.45
CA LEU A 29 9.56 23.87 -9.22
C LEU A 29 9.81 22.91 -8.07
N THR A 30 9.11 23.09 -6.94
CA THR A 30 9.21 22.20 -5.79
C THR A 30 8.81 20.77 -6.18
N ARG A 31 7.70 20.61 -6.91
CA ARG A 31 7.27 19.29 -7.41
C ARG A 31 8.31 18.65 -8.35
N ALA A 32 8.87 19.44 -9.27
CA ALA A 32 9.88 18.93 -10.21
C ALA A 32 11.14 18.44 -9.50
N VAL A 33 11.61 19.16 -8.48
CA VAL A 33 12.82 18.82 -7.71
C VAL A 33 12.58 17.64 -6.75
N THR A 34 11.36 17.49 -6.24
CA THR A 34 11.05 16.45 -5.24
C THR A 34 10.47 15.18 -5.83
N ALA A 35 9.93 15.22 -7.07
CA ALA A 35 9.25 14.08 -7.69
C ALA A 35 10.11 12.83 -7.78
N GLU A 36 11.38 12.96 -8.17
CA GLU A 36 12.32 11.85 -8.28
C GLU A 36 12.60 11.22 -6.90
N ARG A 37 12.87 12.04 -5.90
CA ARG A 37 13.09 11.54 -4.52
C ARG A 37 11.85 10.86 -3.93
N ILE A 38 10.66 11.38 -4.22
CA ILE A 38 9.40 10.77 -3.79
C ILE A 38 9.24 9.40 -4.45
N ALA A 39 9.51 9.30 -5.76
CA ALA A 39 9.44 8.03 -6.49
C ALA A 39 10.45 7.00 -5.95
N GLU A 40 11.68 7.39 -5.68
CA GLU A 40 12.71 6.52 -5.08
C GLU A 40 12.29 6.02 -3.68
N HIS A 41 11.78 6.91 -2.83
CA HIS A 41 11.31 6.54 -1.50
C HIS A 41 10.08 5.61 -1.55
N GLN A 42 9.15 5.84 -2.48
CA GLN A 42 8.00 4.97 -2.68
C GLN A 42 8.42 3.56 -3.14
N LEU A 43 9.34 3.47 -4.09
CA LEU A 43 9.90 2.19 -4.51
C LEU A 43 10.60 1.48 -3.36
N ALA A 44 11.47 2.17 -2.63
CA ALA A 44 12.18 1.60 -1.47
C ALA A 44 11.20 1.12 -0.38
N TYR A 45 10.09 1.82 -0.17
CA TYR A 45 9.06 1.42 0.78
C TYR A 45 8.32 0.16 0.31
N GLN A 46 7.87 0.10 -0.94
CA GLN A 46 7.23 -1.08 -1.53
C GLN A 46 8.17 -2.30 -1.49
N HIS A 47 9.43 -2.11 -1.81
CA HIS A 47 10.44 -3.15 -1.76
C HIS A 47 10.63 -3.72 -0.35
N ARG A 48 10.67 -2.86 0.67
CA ARG A 48 10.76 -3.29 2.06
C ARG A 48 9.57 -4.14 2.46
N GLN A 49 8.37 -3.74 2.08
CA GLN A 49 7.15 -4.48 2.39
C GLN A 49 7.13 -5.87 1.74
N LEU A 50 7.63 -6.01 0.51
CA LEU A 50 7.78 -7.32 -0.14
C LEU A 50 8.70 -8.25 0.65
N GLN A 51 9.82 -7.73 1.19
CA GLN A 51 10.72 -8.52 2.02
C GLN A 51 10.12 -8.87 3.39
N GLU A 52 9.37 -7.96 3.99
CA GLU A 52 8.77 -8.15 5.31
C GLU A 52 7.65 -9.20 5.37
N VAL A 53 7.01 -9.53 4.24
CA VAL A 53 5.98 -10.57 4.18
C VAL A 53 6.57 -11.96 3.95
N LEU A 54 7.81 -12.05 3.49
CA LEU A 54 8.49 -13.33 3.27
C LEU A 54 8.76 -14.05 4.61
N PRO A 55 8.71 -15.40 4.61
CA PRO A 55 9.14 -16.17 5.76
C PRO A 55 10.64 -15.99 6.03
N ALA A 56 11.07 -16.23 7.27
CA ALA A 56 12.47 -16.07 7.66
C ALA A 56 13.44 -16.90 6.79
N SER A 57 13.01 -18.05 6.29
CA SER A 57 13.76 -18.91 5.37
C SER A 57 14.06 -18.26 4.02
N LEU A 58 13.20 -17.34 3.56
CA LEU A 58 13.35 -16.61 2.30
C LEU A 58 13.80 -15.16 2.47
N ALA A 59 14.01 -14.70 3.70
CA ALA A 59 14.40 -13.31 4.00
C ALA A 59 15.75 -12.91 3.41
N SER A 60 16.63 -13.90 3.12
CA SER A 60 17.95 -13.71 2.50
C SER A 60 17.89 -13.57 0.97
N VAL A 61 16.74 -13.82 0.34
CA VAL A 61 16.61 -13.69 -1.12
C VAL A 61 16.78 -12.22 -1.49
N PRO A 62 17.69 -11.89 -2.43
CA PRO A 62 17.88 -10.52 -2.86
C PRO A 62 16.60 -9.94 -3.44
N LEU A 63 16.31 -8.68 -3.12
CA LEU A 63 15.11 -8.00 -3.61
C LEU A 63 14.98 -8.05 -5.14
N GLN A 64 16.09 -7.93 -5.86
CA GLN A 64 16.12 -8.03 -7.31
C GLN A 64 15.53 -9.37 -7.79
N ALA A 65 15.88 -10.49 -7.15
CA ALA A 65 15.34 -11.80 -7.47
C ALA A 65 13.84 -11.90 -7.13
N VAL A 66 13.38 -11.24 -6.07
CA VAL A 66 11.95 -11.15 -5.75
C VAL A 66 11.21 -10.41 -6.87
N LEU A 67 11.73 -9.27 -7.32
CA LEU A 67 11.09 -8.49 -8.40
C LEU A 67 11.07 -9.22 -9.74
N GLU A 68 12.14 -9.95 -10.06
CA GLU A 68 12.24 -10.76 -11.28
C GLU A 68 11.30 -11.98 -11.25
N SER A 69 10.82 -12.39 -10.08
CA SER A 69 9.89 -13.49 -9.91
C SER A 69 8.41 -13.08 -10.15
N ALA A 70 8.17 -11.87 -10.61
CA ALA A 70 6.84 -11.36 -10.87
C ALA A 70 6.09 -12.19 -11.93
N PHE A 71 4.82 -12.42 -11.71
CA PHE A 71 3.92 -13.07 -12.66
C PHE A 71 2.58 -12.36 -12.71
N SER A 72 1.94 -12.37 -13.87
CA SER A 72 0.60 -11.79 -14.02
C SER A 72 -0.45 -12.69 -13.36
N LEU A 73 -1.32 -12.09 -12.55
CA LEU A 73 -2.42 -12.80 -11.92
C LEU A 73 -3.52 -13.09 -12.95
N PRO A 74 -3.86 -14.38 -13.18
CA PRO A 74 -4.83 -14.75 -14.22
C PRO A 74 -6.25 -14.28 -13.87
N ASN A 75 -6.59 -14.17 -12.59
CA ASN A 75 -7.88 -13.69 -12.12
C ASN A 75 -7.68 -12.82 -10.86
N PRO A 76 -7.57 -11.49 -11.00
CA PRO A 76 -7.37 -10.59 -9.87
C PRO A 76 -8.65 -10.25 -9.09
N LEU A 77 -9.85 -10.60 -9.60
CA LEU A 77 -11.14 -10.26 -8.98
C LEU A 77 -11.32 -10.80 -7.56
N PRO A 78 -11.00 -12.09 -7.25
CA PRO A 78 -11.11 -12.60 -5.89
C PRO A 78 -10.19 -11.89 -4.88
N LEU A 79 -9.11 -11.25 -5.37
CA LEU A 79 -8.19 -10.47 -4.56
C LEU A 79 -8.61 -8.99 -4.44
N GLY A 80 -9.81 -8.65 -4.91
CA GLY A 80 -10.38 -7.30 -4.84
C GLY A 80 -9.96 -6.35 -5.97
N HIS A 81 -9.13 -6.79 -6.92
CA HIS A 81 -8.66 -5.96 -8.03
C HIS A 81 -9.55 -6.07 -9.26
N ARG A 82 -9.77 -4.94 -9.95
CA ARG A 82 -10.51 -4.87 -11.22
C ARG A 82 -9.61 -4.75 -12.45
N THR A 83 -8.35 -4.50 -12.23
CA THR A 83 -7.31 -4.36 -13.25
C THR A 83 -6.28 -5.47 -13.12
N PRO A 84 -5.58 -5.82 -14.20
CA PRO A 84 -4.46 -6.77 -14.12
C PRO A 84 -3.47 -6.37 -13.01
N GLN A 85 -3.02 -7.36 -12.27
CA GLN A 85 -2.07 -7.20 -11.17
C GLN A 85 -0.97 -8.25 -11.30
N GLU A 86 0.16 -7.97 -10.66
CA GLU A 86 1.28 -8.90 -10.56
C GLU A 86 1.36 -9.47 -9.14
N GLY A 87 1.69 -10.75 -9.06
CA GLY A 87 2.15 -11.40 -7.83
C GLY A 87 3.61 -11.79 -7.98
N TRP A 88 4.23 -12.25 -6.91
CA TRP A 88 5.63 -12.68 -6.91
C TRP A 88 5.74 -14.09 -6.34
N ARG A 89 6.50 -14.97 -7.02
CA ARG A 89 6.77 -16.32 -6.56
C ARG A 89 8.25 -16.48 -6.24
N VAL A 90 8.56 -16.35 -4.97
CA VAL A 90 9.93 -16.43 -4.46
C VAL A 90 10.25 -17.88 -4.10
N GLN A 91 11.39 -18.38 -4.56
CA GLN A 91 11.83 -19.74 -4.26
C GLN A 91 13.33 -19.74 -3.95
N GLN A 92 13.72 -20.50 -2.93
CA GLN A 92 15.10 -20.76 -2.58
C GLN A 92 15.23 -22.21 -2.06
N GLY A 93 15.94 -23.04 -2.81
CA GLY A 93 16.00 -24.49 -2.51
C GLY A 93 14.63 -25.15 -2.59
N SER A 94 14.23 -25.79 -1.50
CA SER A 94 12.92 -26.44 -1.35
C SER A 94 11.82 -25.50 -0.84
N GLU A 95 12.18 -24.32 -0.37
CA GLU A 95 11.26 -23.34 0.18
C GLU A 95 10.71 -22.42 -0.90
N ALA A 96 9.42 -22.18 -0.89
CA ALA A 96 8.80 -21.19 -1.76
C ALA A 96 7.64 -20.48 -1.06
N ALA A 97 7.46 -19.22 -1.45
CA ALA A 97 6.32 -18.40 -1.04
C ALA A 97 5.77 -17.62 -2.24
N THR A 98 4.47 -17.43 -2.27
CA THR A 98 3.79 -16.59 -3.24
C THR A 98 3.28 -15.35 -2.55
N ILE A 99 3.64 -14.17 -3.04
CA ILE A 99 3.18 -12.87 -2.55
C ILE A 99 2.08 -12.38 -3.49
N LEU A 100 0.95 -12.03 -2.93
CA LEU A 100 -0.23 -11.57 -3.66
C LEU A 100 -0.65 -10.19 -3.16
N PRO A 101 -0.89 -9.21 -4.05
CA PRO A 101 -1.57 -8.00 -3.69
C PRO A 101 -3.07 -8.29 -3.48
N VAL A 102 -3.63 -7.73 -2.42
CA VAL A 102 -5.04 -7.90 -2.06
C VAL A 102 -5.63 -6.54 -1.71
N VAL A 103 -6.87 -6.32 -2.09
CA VAL A 103 -7.63 -5.12 -1.70
C VAL A 103 -8.92 -5.53 -1.02
N THR A 104 -9.16 -5.03 0.18
CA THR A 104 -10.47 -5.11 0.81
C THR A 104 -11.15 -3.75 0.80
N ARG A 105 -12.45 -3.74 0.52
CA ARG A 105 -13.31 -2.55 0.53
C ARG A 105 -14.11 -2.41 1.81
N GLN A 106 -13.75 -3.19 2.82
CA GLN A 106 -14.41 -3.20 4.13
C GLN A 106 -13.69 -2.32 5.17
N GLY A 107 -12.75 -1.49 4.73
CA GLY A 107 -12.16 -0.45 5.58
C GLY A 107 -13.21 0.60 5.98
N TYR A 108 -13.05 1.22 7.14
CA TYR A 108 -13.97 2.22 7.64
C TYR A 108 -13.92 3.52 6.81
N ASN A 109 -12.72 3.93 6.39
CA ASN A 109 -12.49 5.15 5.60
C ASN A 109 -12.11 4.85 4.13
N GLY A 110 -12.31 3.64 3.64
CA GLY A 110 -12.05 3.30 2.24
C GLY A 110 -11.34 1.97 2.05
N ASP A 111 -10.71 1.84 0.89
CA ASP A 111 -10.02 0.62 0.51
C ASP A 111 -8.73 0.43 1.32
N ILE A 112 -8.50 -0.80 1.79
CA ILE A 112 -7.24 -1.21 2.42
C ILE A 112 -6.50 -2.13 1.45
N HIS A 113 -5.29 -1.74 1.08
CA HIS A 113 -4.40 -2.51 0.23
C HIS A 113 -3.41 -3.31 1.08
N LEU A 114 -3.23 -4.56 0.73
CA LEU A 114 -2.44 -5.53 1.48
C LEU A 114 -1.48 -6.28 0.56
N LEU A 115 -0.36 -6.70 1.11
CA LEU A 115 0.44 -7.80 0.58
C LEU A 115 0.26 -9.01 1.48
N VAL A 116 -0.04 -10.14 0.87
CA VAL A 116 -0.23 -11.41 1.57
C VAL A 116 0.74 -12.43 1.00
N ALA A 117 1.58 -13.01 1.84
CA ALA A 117 2.49 -14.08 1.44
C ALA A 117 2.00 -15.42 1.98
N ILE A 118 2.04 -16.43 1.12
CA ILE A 118 1.55 -17.79 1.39
C ILE A 118 2.65 -18.78 1.01
N ASN A 119 2.97 -19.71 1.90
CA ASN A 119 3.92 -20.78 1.61
C ASN A 119 3.28 -21.93 0.79
N GLN A 120 4.08 -22.94 0.45
CA GLN A 120 3.62 -24.12 -0.31
C GLN A 120 2.56 -24.95 0.44
N SER A 121 2.50 -24.86 1.77
CA SER A 121 1.50 -25.55 2.60
C SER A 121 0.20 -24.79 2.75
N GLY A 122 0.03 -23.65 2.06
CA GLY A 122 -1.16 -22.81 2.16
C GLY A 122 -1.24 -21.97 3.44
N GLN A 123 -0.15 -21.87 4.20
CA GLN A 123 -0.09 -21.05 5.40
C GLN A 123 0.35 -19.61 5.08
N LEU A 124 -0.27 -18.66 5.72
CA LEU A 124 0.14 -17.27 5.68
C LEU A 124 1.51 -17.10 6.35
N THR A 125 2.49 -16.58 5.64
CA THR A 125 3.82 -16.29 6.16
C THR A 125 3.97 -14.84 6.57
N GLY A 126 3.18 -13.95 5.98
CA GLY A 126 3.13 -12.55 6.32
C GLY A 126 1.96 -11.83 5.68
N VAL A 127 1.46 -10.83 6.39
CA VAL A 127 0.46 -9.89 5.89
C VAL A 127 0.95 -8.49 6.21
N ARG A 128 0.93 -7.58 5.23
CA ARG A 128 1.29 -6.16 5.42
C ARG A 128 0.30 -5.27 4.72
N VAL A 129 -0.11 -4.22 5.42
CA VAL A 129 -0.89 -3.13 4.82
C VAL A 129 0.07 -2.23 4.06
N THR A 130 -0.22 -1.99 2.79
CA THR A 130 0.58 -1.16 1.90
C THR A 130 0.00 0.25 1.74
N HIS A 131 -1.32 0.35 1.81
CA HIS A 131 -2.03 1.62 1.74
C HIS A 131 -3.39 1.51 2.42
N HIS A 132 -3.78 2.53 3.18
CA HIS A 132 -5.10 2.70 3.77
C HIS A 132 -5.38 4.18 4.03
N GLN A 133 -6.64 4.49 4.38
CA GLN A 133 -7.08 5.83 4.78
C GLN A 133 -7.75 5.82 6.17
N GLU A 134 -7.45 4.80 6.98
CA GLU A 134 -8.00 4.69 8.32
C GLU A 134 -7.55 5.84 9.22
N THR A 135 -8.39 6.19 10.19
CA THR A 135 -8.13 7.31 11.08
C THR A 135 -6.93 7.06 12.00
N PRO A 136 -5.91 7.95 12.01
CA PRO A 136 -4.79 7.83 12.92
C PRO A 136 -5.20 7.73 14.38
N GLY A 137 -4.62 6.77 15.12
CA GLY A 137 -4.92 6.49 16.53
C GLY A 137 -6.20 5.68 16.77
N LEU A 138 -6.94 5.30 15.70
CA LEU A 138 -8.12 4.44 15.79
C LEU A 138 -7.99 3.20 14.90
N GLY A 139 -7.88 3.38 13.59
CA GLY A 139 -7.85 2.29 12.62
C GLY A 139 -6.47 1.98 12.07
N ASP A 140 -5.44 2.79 12.36
CA ASP A 140 -4.07 2.61 11.87
C ASP A 140 -3.27 1.53 12.62
N ASP A 141 -3.83 0.91 13.64
CA ASP A 141 -3.29 -0.26 14.33
C ASP A 141 -3.17 -1.51 13.43
N ILE A 142 -3.76 -1.47 12.24
CA ILE A 142 -3.55 -2.48 11.18
C ILE A 142 -2.13 -2.42 10.61
N GLU A 143 -1.41 -1.30 10.76
CA GLU A 143 -0.02 -1.18 10.35
C GLU A 143 0.92 -1.92 11.31
N ARG A 144 1.91 -2.64 10.75
CA ARG A 144 2.94 -3.32 11.56
C ARG A 144 3.77 -2.35 12.42
N SER A 145 3.93 -1.11 11.98
CA SER A 145 4.62 -0.03 12.69
C SER A 145 3.88 0.43 13.94
N ARG A 146 2.56 0.27 13.97
CA ARG A 146 1.70 0.70 15.07
C ARG A 146 1.44 -0.40 16.07
N SER A 147 1.22 -1.61 15.58
CA SER A 147 0.93 -2.74 16.45
C SER A 147 1.41 -4.07 15.87
N ALA A 148 1.51 -5.10 16.74
CA ALA A 148 1.82 -6.44 16.30
C ALA A 148 0.59 -7.22 15.79
N TRP A 149 -0.59 -6.63 15.81
CA TRP A 149 -1.84 -7.32 15.47
C TRP A 149 -1.82 -8.01 14.09
N ILE A 150 -1.34 -7.32 13.08
CA ILE A 150 -1.27 -7.88 11.72
C ILE A 150 -0.41 -9.14 11.63
N THR A 151 0.48 -9.39 12.58
CA THR A 151 1.30 -10.60 12.65
C THR A 151 0.56 -11.79 13.24
N SER A 152 -0.62 -11.61 13.82
CA SER A 152 -1.46 -12.70 14.33
C SER A 152 -1.96 -13.63 13.23
N PHE A 153 -1.96 -13.17 11.98
CA PHE A 153 -2.29 -13.99 10.82
C PHE A 153 -1.18 -14.96 10.41
N ASN A 154 0.07 -14.76 10.87
CA ASN A 154 1.19 -15.61 10.49
C ASN A 154 1.00 -17.04 10.97
N GLY A 155 1.24 -18.01 10.10
CA GLY A 155 1.10 -19.45 10.38
C GLY A 155 -0.33 -19.96 10.25
N LEU A 156 -1.33 -19.09 10.04
CA LEU A 156 -2.70 -19.51 9.83
C LEU A 156 -2.93 -20.02 8.40
N SER A 157 -3.85 -20.97 8.27
CA SER A 157 -4.31 -21.52 7.00
C SER A 157 -5.79 -21.88 7.10
N LEU A 158 -6.42 -22.18 5.98
CA LEU A 158 -7.80 -22.69 5.97
C LEU A 158 -7.94 -24.08 6.65
N GLU A 159 -6.83 -24.81 6.81
CA GLU A 159 -6.81 -26.07 7.55
C GLU A 159 -6.73 -25.85 9.07
N SER A 160 -5.92 -24.87 9.50
CA SER A 160 -5.75 -24.55 10.93
C SER A 160 -6.90 -23.72 11.49
N LEU A 161 -7.52 -22.89 10.66
CA LEU A 161 -8.64 -22.03 11.04
C LEU A 161 -9.77 -22.17 10.01
N PRO A 162 -10.92 -22.78 10.41
CA PRO A 162 -12.04 -22.94 9.50
C PRO A 162 -12.63 -21.60 9.08
N PRO A 163 -13.39 -21.53 7.96
CA PRO A 163 -13.92 -20.26 7.45
C PRO A 163 -14.69 -19.42 8.48
N SER A 164 -15.36 -20.04 9.43
CA SER A 164 -16.07 -19.34 10.52
C SER A 164 -15.12 -18.64 11.52
N GLY A 165 -13.88 -19.12 11.64
CA GLY A 165 -12.87 -18.48 12.49
C GLY A 165 -12.26 -17.20 11.88
N TRP A 166 -12.39 -17.02 10.56
CA TRP A 166 -11.90 -15.83 9.84
C TRP A 166 -12.87 -14.64 9.98
N ALA A 167 -13.31 -14.40 11.18
CA ALA A 167 -14.18 -13.30 11.54
C ALA A 167 -13.69 -12.66 12.85
N VAL A 168 -14.24 -11.53 13.21
CA VAL A 168 -13.99 -10.91 14.51
C VAL A 168 -14.69 -11.67 15.63
N SER A 169 -14.13 -11.67 16.84
CA SER A 169 -14.66 -12.40 18.01
C SER A 169 -16.12 -12.09 18.30
N LYS A 170 -16.55 -10.85 18.03
CA LYS A 170 -17.95 -10.42 18.18
C LYS A 170 -18.92 -11.18 17.26
N GLU A 171 -18.42 -11.68 16.12
CA GLU A 171 -19.16 -12.50 15.15
C GLU A 171 -18.84 -13.99 15.28
N GLY A 172 -18.16 -14.39 16.35
CA GLY A 172 -17.79 -15.78 16.63
C GLY A 172 -16.47 -16.22 16.00
N GLY A 173 -15.66 -15.29 15.51
CA GLY A 173 -14.32 -15.56 14.97
C GLY A 173 -13.20 -15.45 15.99
N GLU A 174 -11.96 -15.55 15.53
CA GLU A 174 -10.75 -15.60 16.36
C GLU A 174 -10.03 -14.24 16.48
N PHE A 175 -10.45 -13.20 15.74
CA PHE A 175 -9.76 -11.91 15.67
C PHE A 175 -10.51 -10.84 16.45
N ASP A 176 -9.87 -10.23 17.45
CA ASP A 176 -10.54 -9.41 18.48
C ASP A 176 -10.11 -7.93 18.55
N ARG A 177 -9.40 -7.40 17.57
CA ARG A 177 -8.78 -6.10 17.83
C ARG A 177 -9.65 -4.85 17.59
N PHE A 178 -10.70 -4.92 16.83
CA PHE A 178 -11.52 -3.77 16.43
C PHE A 178 -12.99 -3.92 16.85
N THR A 179 -13.24 -4.47 18.00
CA THR A 179 -14.58 -4.64 18.57
C THR A 179 -14.94 -3.53 19.54
#